data_a065fb4b6348b5c48e28dd4d3dcf3ab3
#
_entry.id   a065fb4b6348b5c48e28dd4d3dcf3ab3
#
_cell.length_a   1.000
_cell.length_b   1.000
_cell.length_c   1.000
_cell.angle_alpha   90.00
_cell.angle_beta   90.00
_cell.angle_gamma   90.00
#
_symmetry.space_group_name_H-M   'P 1'
#
loop_
_entity.id
_entity.type
_entity.pdbx_description
1 polymer ?
#
loop_
_entity_poly.entity_id
_entity_poly.type
_entity_poly.pdbx_seq_one_letter_code
_entity_poly.pdbx_strand_id
1 'polypeptide(L)'
;MKQEIICEKCNGKNIKKDGVRETKNRGKVQRYKCLSCSHRFSIDDGFWKMKNHEDKITSCMNMYYAGMSLRKIQEHLQMFAPKNSHYSTIYRWIVKYANMISTLTNNLQVQSGQELMSDEMEYHRLGEQNWFVDVMDTETRFMVASDYMKSRTIENLTRVLKKSKFATGEQIKLITTDGLQGYPRVLRKAF
;
A
#
# COMPACT_ATOMS: atom_id res chain seq x y z
N MET A 1 3.51 -19.96 -4.94
CA MET A 1 2.49 -19.97 -6.02
C MET A 1 3.16 -19.49 -7.31
N LYS A 2 3.11 -20.26 -8.41
CA LYS A 2 3.62 -19.79 -9.71
C LYS A 2 2.60 -18.78 -10.27
N GLN A 3 2.97 -17.52 -10.36
CA GLN A 3 2.12 -16.53 -11.02
C GLN A 3 1.91 -16.92 -12.49
N GLU A 4 0.67 -17.01 -12.89
CA GLU A 4 0.30 -17.26 -14.28
C GLU A 4 0.63 -16.00 -15.11
N ILE A 5 1.50 -16.16 -16.11
CA ILE A 5 1.94 -15.03 -16.95
C ILE A 5 0.90 -14.81 -18.03
N ILE A 6 0.33 -13.61 -18.09
CA ILE A 6 -0.71 -13.22 -19.06
C ILE A 6 -0.17 -12.08 -19.93
N CYS A 7 -0.54 -12.06 -21.21
CA CYS A 7 -0.16 -10.99 -22.12
C CYS A 7 -0.90 -9.68 -21.82
N GLU A 8 -0.15 -8.61 -21.57
CA GLU A 8 -0.70 -7.28 -21.27
C GLU A 8 -1.55 -6.69 -22.44
N LYS A 9 -1.34 -7.16 -23.69
CA LYS A 9 -2.00 -6.60 -24.88
C LYS A 9 -3.30 -7.32 -25.25
N CYS A 10 -3.36 -8.64 -25.10
CA CYS A 10 -4.50 -9.44 -25.57
C CYS A 10 -5.05 -10.40 -24.51
N ASN A 11 -4.54 -10.34 -23.28
CA ASN A 11 -4.86 -11.22 -22.15
C ASN A 11 -4.69 -12.72 -22.46
N GLY A 12 -3.98 -13.05 -23.54
CA GLY A 12 -3.70 -14.44 -23.93
C GLY A 12 -2.72 -15.10 -22.96
N LYS A 13 -2.94 -16.39 -22.68
CA LYS A 13 -2.11 -17.20 -21.78
C LYS A 13 -1.00 -17.96 -22.49
N ASN A 14 -1.01 -17.99 -23.82
CA ASN A 14 -0.01 -18.72 -24.61
C ASN A 14 1.27 -17.89 -24.74
N ILE A 15 2.13 -18.01 -23.72
CA ILE A 15 3.34 -17.22 -23.54
C ILE A 15 4.57 -18.12 -23.60
N LYS A 16 5.59 -17.70 -24.36
CA LYS A 16 6.92 -18.34 -24.33
C LYS A 16 8.01 -17.39 -23.84
N LYS A 17 9.08 -17.93 -23.28
CA LYS A 17 10.31 -17.18 -22.98
C LYS A 17 10.94 -16.72 -24.30
N ASP A 18 11.34 -15.46 -24.39
CA ASP A 18 11.92 -14.84 -25.59
C ASP A 18 13.28 -14.19 -25.27
N GLY A 19 14.16 -15.00 -24.67
CA GLY A 19 15.50 -14.57 -24.30
C GLY A 19 15.55 -13.69 -23.06
N VAL A 20 16.77 -13.24 -22.76
CA VAL A 20 17.08 -12.42 -21.59
C VAL A 20 17.62 -11.07 -22.08
N ARG A 21 17.15 -9.99 -21.46
CA ARG A 21 17.69 -8.65 -21.67
C ARG A 21 18.59 -8.28 -20.50
N GLU A 22 19.81 -7.87 -20.77
CA GLU A 22 20.68 -7.29 -19.76
C GLU A 22 20.40 -5.79 -19.60
N THR A 23 20.25 -5.34 -18.36
CA THR A 23 19.99 -3.95 -18.02
C THR A 23 21.01 -3.45 -17.01
N LYS A 24 21.44 -2.18 -17.12
CA LYS A 24 22.47 -1.59 -16.27
C LYS A 24 22.15 -1.65 -14.77
N ASN A 25 20.87 -1.53 -14.41
CA ASN A 25 20.44 -1.35 -13.01
C ASN A 25 19.79 -2.60 -12.40
N ARG A 26 19.38 -3.58 -13.22
CA ARG A 26 18.63 -4.77 -12.77
C ARG A 26 19.26 -6.08 -13.27
N GLY A 27 20.43 -6.01 -13.93
CA GLY A 27 21.06 -7.20 -14.50
C GLY A 27 20.19 -7.86 -15.56
N LYS A 28 20.11 -9.18 -15.51
CA LYS A 28 19.40 -10.02 -16.49
C LYS A 28 17.90 -10.07 -16.22
N VAL A 29 17.10 -9.55 -17.15
CA VAL A 29 15.62 -9.55 -17.08
C VAL A 29 15.05 -10.47 -18.14
N GLN A 30 14.20 -11.43 -17.74
CA GLN A 30 13.55 -12.37 -18.65
C GLN A 30 12.53 -11.62 -19.53
N ARG A 31 12.59 -11.88 -20.84
CA ARG A 31 11.60 -11.42 -21.82
C ARG A 31 10.65 -12.54 -22.19
N TYR A 32 9.44 -12.17 -22.52
CA TYR A 32 8.37 -13.07 -22.93
C TYR A 32 7.78 -12.63 -24.28
N LYS A 33 7.28 -13.57 -25.05
CA LYS A 33 6.54 -13.33 -26.28
C LYS A 33 5.19 -14.03 -26.21
N CYS A 34 4.13 -13.29 -26.47
CA CYS A 34 2.81 -13.87 -26.66
C CYS A 34 2.73 -14.52 -28.06
N LEU A 35 2.29 -15.76 -28.12
CA LEU A 35 2.14 -16.47 -29.40
C LEU A 35 0.86 -16.07 -30.13
N SER A 36 -0.16 -15.57 -29.42
CA SER A 36 -1.42 -15.15 -30.02
C SER A 36 -1.33 -13.79 -30.73
N CYS A 37 -0.63 -12.81 -30.17
CA CYS A 37 -0.55 -11.45 -30.75
C CYS A 37 0.87 -10.99 -31.07
N SER A 38 1.88 -11.87 -30.89
CA SER A 38 3.29 -11.57 -31.10
C SER A 38 3.89 -10.45 -30.24
N HIS A 39 3.13 -9.92 -29.25
CA HIS A 39 3.63 -8.91 -28.33
C HIS A 39 4.77 -9.42 -27.48
N ARG A 40 5.84 -8.62 -27.35
CA ARG A 40 7.00 -8.91 -26.51
C ARG A 40 6.98 -8.01 -25.27
N PHE A 41 7.12 -8.61 -24.10
CA PHE A 41 7.08 -7.90 -22.82
C PHE A 41 8.01 -8.54 -21.79
N SER A 42 8.22 -7.85 -20.70
CA SER A 42 8.82 -8.38 -19.47
C SER A 42 7.85 -8.15 -18.32
N ILE A 43 7.82 -9.06 -17.37
CA ILE A 43 6.93 -8.91 -16.21
C ILE A 43 7.31 -7.64 -15.46
N ASP A 44 6.33 -6.78 -15.19
CA ASP A 44 6.50 -5.63 -14.30
C ASP A 44 6.37 -6.11 -12.84
N ASP A 45 7.48 -6.05 -12.14
CA ASP A 45 7.58 -6.39 -10.71
C ASP A 45 7.45 -5.15 -9.81
N GLY A 46 6.92 -4.05 -10.36
CA GLY A 46 6.79 -2.76 -9.69
C GLY A 46 8.05 -1.88 -9.78
N PHE A 47 9.19 -2.44 -10.21
CA PHE A 47 10.46 -1.69 -10.37
C PHE A 47 10.80 -1.38 -11.84
N TRP A 48 9.88 -1.60 -12.76
CA TRP A 48 10.07 -1.31 -14.17
C TRP A 48 10.46 0.16 -14.39
N LYS A 49 11.46 0.40 -15.25
CA LYS A 49 12.04 1.72 -15.54
C LYS A 49 12.67 2.45 -14.34
N MET A 50 12.86 1.81 -13.21
CA MET A 50 13.58 2.44 -12.10
C MET A 50 15.08 2.50 -12.38
N LYS A 51 15.70 3.66 -12.10
CA LYS A 51 17.14 3.90 -12.29
C LYS A 51 18.00 3.31 -11.17
N ASN A 52 17.41 2.95 -10.04
CA ASN A 52 18.09 2.36 -8.89
C ASN A 52 17.65 0.93 -8.71
N HIS A 53 18.53 0.13 -8.14
CA HIS A 53 18.26 -1.26 -7.81
C HIS A 53 17.12 -1.37 -6.79
N GLU A 54 16.34 -2.43 -6.87
CA GLU A 54 15.19 -2.68 -5.99
C GLU A 54 15.58 -2.72 -4.52
N ASP A 55 16.71 -3.38 -4.18
CA ASP A 55 17.20 -3.47 -2.78
C ASP A 55 17.46 -2.10 -2.17
N LYS A 56 18.01 -1.15 -2.96
CA LYS A 56 18.22 0.21 -2.48
C LYS A 56 16.90 0.92 -2.18
N ILE A 57 15.91 0.74 -3.05
CA ILE A 57 14.59 1.37 -2.90
C ILE A 57 13.87 0.78 -1.69
N THR A 58 13.84 -0.55 -1.58
CA THR A 58 13.18 -1.25 -0.47
C THR A 58 13.87 -0.97 0.87
N SER A 59 15.20 -0.89 0.90
CA SER A 59 15.95 -0.49 2.09
C SER A 59 15.60 0.93 2.54
N CYS A 60 15.46 1.88 1.60
CA CYS A 60 15.01 3.24 1.94
C CYS A 60 13.59 3.25 2.53
N MET A 61 12.69 2.44 1.97
CA MET A 61 11.34 2.31 2.51
C MET A 61 11.35 1.72 3.92
N ASN A 62 12.12 0.65 4.12
CA ASN A 62 12.23 0.01 5.43
C ASN A 62 12.77 0.97 6.49
N MET A 63 13.84 1.72 6.18
CA MET A 63 14.38 2.74 7.09
C MET A 63 13.36 3.84 7.40
N TYR A 64 12.57 4.27 6.41
CA TYR A 64 11.54 5.28 6.61
C TYR A 64 10.42 4.78 7.53
N TYR A 65 9.92 3.57 7.31
CA TYR A 65 8.90 2.95 8.16
C TYR A 65 9.42 2.60 9.56
N ALA A 66 10.74 2.41 9.71
CA ALA A 66 11.40 2.32 11.02
C ALA A 66 11.57 3.69 11.74
N GLY A 67 11.02 4.77 11.18
CA GLY A 67 11.00 6.10 11.79
C GLY A 67 12.16 7.02 11.39
N MET A 68 13.04 6.63 10.47
CA MET A 68 14.13 7.50 10.04
C MET A 68 13.61 8.63 9.13
N SER A 69 14.09 9.87 9.36
CA SER A 69 13.78 10.96 8.45
C SER A 69 14.46 10.80 7.09
N LEU A 70 13.87 11.37 6.04
CA LEU A 70 14.41 11.28 4.66
C LEU A 70 15.86 11.77 4.54
N ARG A 71 16.24 12.79 5.31
CA ARG A 71 17.60 13.31 5.34
C ARG A 71 18.56 12.33 6.01
N LYS A 72 18.15 11.71 7.11
CA LYS A 72 18.94 10.66 7.78
C LYS A 72 19.13 9.43 6.90
N ILE A 73 18.11 9.03 6.14
CA ILE A 73 18.23 7.95 5.15
C ILE A 73 19.25 8.34 4.06
N GLN A 74 19.21 9.57 3.56
CA GLN A 74 20.20 10.05 2.61
C GLN A 74 21.62 10.02 3.18
N GLU A 75 21.83 10.54 4.39
CA GLU A 75 23.12 10.51 5.08
C GLU A 75 23.64 9.08 5.25
N HIS A 76 22.77 8.16 5.69
CA HIS A 76 23.12 6.74 5.84
C HIS A 76 23.57 6.12 4.50
N LEU A 77 22.85 6.38 3.42
CA LEU A 77 23.26 5.90 2.09
C LEU A 77 24.60 6.48 1.62
N GLN A 78 24.95 7.71 2.01
CA GLN A 78 26.24 8.33 1.67
C GLN A 78 27.45 7.58 2.23
N MET A 79 27.27 6.88 3.35
CA MET A 79 28.33 6.09 3.96
C MET A 79 28.74 4.88 3.10
N PHE A 80 27.84 4.36 2.27
CA PHE A 80 28.06 3.15 1.47
C PHE A 80 28.15 3.40 -0.03
N ALA A 81 27.63 4.54 -0.50
CA ALA A 81 27.58 4.86 -1.93
C ALA A 81 27.79 6.35 -2.17
N PRO A 82 28.94 6.77 -2.74
CA PRO A 82 29.25 8.19 -2.96
C PRO A 82 28.27 8.88 -3.92
N LYS A 83 27.60 8.14 -4.80
CA LYS A 83 26.52 8.63 -5.69
C LYS A 83 25.18 8.15 -5.17
N ASN A 84 24.74 8.71 -4.07
CA ASN A 84 23.46 8.33 -3.51
C ASN A 84 22.29 9.14 -4.07
N SER A 85 21.09 8.70 -3.70
CA SER A 85 19.86 9.37 -4.11
C SER A 85 19.55 10.52 -3.14
N HIS A 86 19.23 11.68 -3.71
CA HIS A 86 18.78 12.84 -2.93
C HIS A 86 17.48 12.51 -2.17
N TYR A 87 17.28 13.11 -0.99
CA TYR A 87 16.10 12.84 -0.14
C TYR A 87 14.77 13.03 -0.88
N SER A 88 14.69 13.96 -1.83
CA SER A 88 13.48 14.14 -2.65
C SER A 88 13.21 12.95 -3.59
N THR A 89 14.25 12.23 -4.01
CA THR A 89 14.08 11.00 -4.79
C THR A 89 13.59 9.87 -3.90
N ILE A 90 14.13 9.76 -2.68
CA ILE A 90 13.68 8.80 -1.68
C ILE A 90 12.20 9.04 -1.34
N TYR A 91 11.81 10.31 -1.14
CA TYR A 91 10.41 10.69 -0.93
C TYR A 91 9.49 10.21 -2.06
N ARG A 92 9.88 10.44 -3.33
CA ARG A 92 9.09 9.97 -4.49
C ARG A 92 8.95 8.45 -4.53
N TRP A 93 9.97 7.71 -4.13
CA TRP A 93 9.87 6.25 -4.02
C TRP A 93 8.86 5.85 -2.95
N ILE A 94 8.95 6.42 -1.76
CA ILE A 94 8.04 6.14 -0.66
C ILE A 94 6.60 6.41 -1.08
N VAL A 95 6.31 7.59 -1.65
CA VAL A 95 4.97 7.94 -2.12
C VAL A 95 4.49 6.97 -3.22
N LYS A 96 5.34 6.66 -4.21
CA LYS A 96 4.98 5.72 -5.29
C LYS A 96 4.58 4.36 -4.75
N TYR A 97 5.44 3.77 -3.92
CA TYR A 97 5.23 2.39 -3.44
C TYR A 97 4.17 2.32 -2.35
N ALA A 98 4.04 3.33 -1.49
CA ALA A 98 2.93 3.43 -0.55
C ALA A 98 1.57 3.45 -1.28
N ASN A 99 1.45 4.24 -2.36
CA ASN A 99 0.24 4.26 -3.18
C ASN A 99 -0.03 2.91 -3.87
N MET A 100 1.01 2.24 -4.37
CA MET A 100 0.85 0.90 -4.98
C MET A 100 0.37 -0.13 -3.95
N ILE A 101 0.96 -0.14 -2.75
CA ILE A 101 0.55 -1.02 -1.66
C ILE A 101 -0.87 -0.70 -1.23
N SER A 102 -1.21 0.57 -1.02
CA SER A 102 -2.57 0.99 -0.67
C SER A 102 -3.61 0.55 -1.70
N THR A 103 -3.30 0.68 -3.00
CA THR A 103 -4.20 0.21 -4.07
C THR A 103 -4.39 -1.30 -4.02
N LEU A 104 -3.34 -2.06 -3.72
CA LEU A 104 -3.42 -3.51 -3.58
C LEU A 104 -4.23 -3.89 -2.34
N THR A 105 -3.92 -3.31 -1.19
CA THR A 105 -4.55 -3.65 0.10
C THR A 105 -6.01 -3.24 0.17
N ASN A 106 -6.40 -2.13 -0.46
CA ASN A 106 -7.80 -1.67 -0.49
C ASN A 106 -8.77 -2.68 -1.15
N ASN A 107 -8.26 -3.62 -1.94
CA ASN A 107 -9.06 -4.65 -2.61
C ASN A 107 -8.93 -6.04 -1.95
N LEU A 108 -8.17 -6.16 -0.87
CA LEU A 108 -8.01 -7.42 -0.16
C LEU A 108 -9.14 -7.62 0.85
N GLN A 109 -9.66 -8.84 0.89
CA GLN A 109 -10.46 -9.32 2.03
C GLN A 109 -9.52 -9.98 3.02
N VAL A 110 -9.69 -9.67 4.29
CA VAL A 110 -8.86 -10.19 5.38
C VAL A 110 -9.67 -11.15 6.23
N GLN A 111 -9.02 -12.18 6.72
CA GLN A 111 -9.60 -13.04 7.77
C GLN A 111 -9.47 -12.28 9.08
N SER A 112 -10.57 -11.83 9.63
CA SER A 112 -10.66 -11.14 10.91
C SER A 112 -11.48 -11.95 11.91
N GLY A 113 -11.39 -11.57 13.17
CA GLY A 113 -12.34 -12.01 14.20
C GLY A 113 -13.75 -11.48 13.95
N GLN A 114 -14.60 -11.58 14.96
CA GLN A 114 -15.99 -11.11 14.88
C GLN A 114 -16.20 -9.74 15.54
N GLU A 115 -15.14 -9.18 16.10
CA GLU A 115 -15.19 -7.92 16.83
C GLU A 115 -14.14 -6.93 16.28
N LEU A 116 -14.59 -5.70 16.01
CA LEU A 116 -13.72 -4.59 15.63
C LEU A 116 -13.73 -3.52 16.72
N MET A 117 -12.64 -2.78 16.80
CA MET A 117 -12.52 -1.57 17.60
C MET A 117 -12.21 -0.38 16.67
N SER A 118 -12.91 0.72 16.86
CA SER A 118 -12.66 1.98 16.14
C SER A 118 -12.31 3.08 17.12
N ASP A 119 -11.25 3.82 16.80
CA ASP A 119 -10.78 4.94 17.60
C ASP A 119 -10.28 6.07 16.71
N GLU A 120 -10.27 7.31 17.23
CA GLU A 120 -9.80 8.48 16.55
C GLU A 120 -8.58 9.07 17.24
N MET A 121 -7.57 9.35 16.44
CA MET A 121 -6.40 10.09 16.87
C MET A 121 -6.41 11.51 16.30
N GLU A 122 -6.39 12.51 17.17
CA GLU A 122 -6.24 13.90 16.77
C GLU A 122 -4.81 14.19 16.30
N TYR A 123 -4.70 14.92 15.20
CA TYR A 123 -3.43 15.31 14.62
C TYR A 123 -3.45 16.76 14.14
N HIS A 124 -2.54 17.58 14.66
CA HIS A 124 -2.36 18.95 14.22
C HIS A 124 -1.32 19.07 13.10
N ARG A 125 -1.71 19.66 11.99
CA ARG A 125 -0.82 19.96 10.88
C ARG A 125 -0.94 21.40 10.45
N LEU A 126 0.16 22.16 10.53
CA LEU A 126 0.19 23.59 10.17
C LEU A 126 -0.88 24.44 10.90
N GLY A 127 -1.17 24.11 12.15
CA GLY A 127 -2.21 24.77 12.95
C GLY A 127 -3.63 24.29 12.67
N GLU A 128 -3.86 23.42 11.69
CA GLU A 128 -5.17 22.83 11.42
C GLU A 128 -5.34 21.52 12.18
N GLN A 129 -6.48 21.34 12.81
CA GLN A 129 -6.90 20.10 13.45
C GLN A 129 -7.33 19.09 12.39
N ASN A 130 -6.81 17.89 12.47
CA ASN A 130 -7.13 16.78 11.58
C ASN A 130 -7.25 15.49 12.39
N TRP A 131 -7.73 14.43 11.79
CA TRP A 131 -8.04 13.18 12.46
C TRP A 131 -7.56 11.98 11.63
N PHE A 132 -6.96 11.02 12.31
CA PHE A 132 -6.86 9.66 11.81
C PHE A 132 -7.96 8.84 12.49
N VAL A 133 -8.68 8.07 11.71
CA VAL A 133 -9.69 7.15 12.22
C VAL A 133 -9.28 5.75 11.81
N ASP A 134 -9.02 4.95 12.80
CA ASP A 134 -8.48 3.61 12.65
C ASP A 134 -9.53 2.58 13.08
N VAL A 135 -9.63 1.48 12.34
CA VAL A 135 -10.46 0.34 12.68
C VAL A 135 -9.57 -0.90 12.74
N MET A 136 -9.56 -1.54 13.89
CA MET A 136 -8.71 -2.67 14.20
C MET A 136 -9.52 -3.88 14.59
N ASP A 137 -9.10 -5.05 14.15
CA ASP A 137 -9.59 -6.33 14.64
C ASP A 137 -9.05 -6.60 16.05
N THR A 138 -9.94 -6.86 17.01
CA THR A 138 -9.57 -7.01 18.42
C THR A 138 -8.79 -8.29 18.70
N GLU A 139 -9.02 -9.33 17.91
CA GLU A 139 -8.38 -10.64 18.09
C GLU A 139 -6.95 -10.64 17.54
N THR A 140 -6.78 -10.23 16.29
CA THR A 140 -5.46 -10.25 15.61
C THR A 140 -4.67 -8.97 15.79
N ARG A 141 -5.31 -7.89 16.24
CA ARG A 141 -4.78 -6.51 16.29
C ARG A 141 -4.36 -5.97 14.92
N PHE A 142 -4.91 -6.55 13.86
CA PHE A 142 -4.67 -6.09 12.51
C PHE A 142 -5.50 -4.84 12.22
N MET A 143 -4.85 -3.80 11.67
CA MET A 143 -5.54 -2.58 11.23
C MET A 143 -6.29 -2.87 9.93
N VAL A 144 -7.62 -2.98 10.04
CA VAL A 144 -8.50 -3.38 8.94
C VAL A 144 -8.80 -2.21 8.02
N ALA A 145 -8.97 -1.02 8.59
CA ALA A 145 -9.17 0.22 7.83
C ALA A 145 -8.56 1.40 8.58
N SER A 146 -8.05 2.35 7.83
CA SER A 146 -7.57 3.63 8.32
C SER A 146 -7.90 4.73 7.32
N ASP A 147 -8.22 5.92 7.78
CA ASP A 147 -8.40 7.08 6.91
C ASP A 147 -8.03 8.37 7.64
N TYR A 148 -7.48 9.31 6.85
CA TYR A 148 -7.16 10.65 7.31
C TYR A 148 -8.26 11.61 6.88
N MET A 149 -8.72 12.46 7.80
CA MET A 149 -9.81 13.40 7.53
C MET A 149 -9.63 14.73 8.26
N LYS A 150 -10.19 15.79 7.68
CA LYS A 150 -10.20 17.12 8.28
C LYS A 150 -11.29 17.30 9.34
N SER A 151 -12.29 16.45 9.35
CA SER A 151 -13.42 16.55 10.27
C SER A 151 -14.08 15.20 10.51
N ARG A 152 -14.56 14.97 11.74
CA ARG A 152 -15.27 13.75 12.17
C ARG A 152 -16.76 13.82 11.84
N THR A 153 -17.11 14.11 10.59
CA THR A 153 -18.52 14.08 10.18
C THR A 153 -19.03 12.64 10.09
N ILE A 154 -20.36 12.48 10.24
CA ILE A 154 -21.01 11.17 10.09
C ILE A 154 -20.62 10.51 8.75
N GLU A 155 -20.51 11.29 7.67
CA GLU A 155 -20.16 10.81 6.34
C GLU A 155 -18.71 10.29 6.29
N ASN A 156 -17.77 11.04 6.86
CA ASN A 156 -16.36 10.64 6.91
C ASN A 156 -16.15 9.38 7.74
N LEU A 157 -16.76 9.30 8.93
CA LEU A 157 -16.70 8.11 9.78
C LEU A 157 -17.38 6.90 9.10
N THR A 158 -18.54 7.11 8.46
CA THR A 158 -19.22 6.04 7.71
C THR A 158 -18.36 5.49 6.59
N ARG A 159 -17.58 6.34 5.91
CA ARG A 159 -16.66 5.90 4.85
C ARG A 159 -15.61 4.91 5.38
N VAL A 160 -15.02 5.18 6.54
CA VAL A 160 -14.01 4.29 7.15
C VAL A 160 -14.63 2.97 7.58
N LEU A 161 -15.80 3.00 8.24
CA LEU A 161 -16.48 1.78 8.64
C LEU A 161 -17.00 0.95 7.45
N LYS A 162 -17.38 1.58 6.35
CA LYS A 162 -17.68 0.84 5.11
C LYS A 162 -16.45 0.17 4.50
N LYS A 163 -15.27 0.81 4.57
CA LYS A 163 -14.02 0.16 4.18
C LYS A 163 -13.73 -1.05 5.06
N SER A 164 -13.91 -0.94 6.38
CA SER A 164 -13.71 -2.09 7.28
C SER A 164 -14.69 -3.22 6.98
N LYS A 165 -15.97 -2.94 6.78
CA LYS A 165 -16.96 -3.94 6.36
C LYS A 165 -16.58 -4.63 5.06
N PHE A 166 -16.13 -3.88 4.05
CA PHE A 166 -15.66 -4.46 2.78
C PHE A 166 -14.47 -5.40 3.00
N ALA A 167 -13.51 -4.98 3.83
CA ALA A 167 -12.30 -5.77 4.07
C ALA A 167 -12.56 -7.04 4.89
N THR A 168 -13.49 -7.01 5.86
CA THR A 168 -13.79 -8.14 6.77
C THR A 168 -14.99 -9.00 6.33
N GLY A 169 -15.82 -8.50 5.43
CA GLY A 169 -17.08 -9.15 5.07
C GLY A 169 -18.17 -8.96 6.13
N GLU A 170 -19.18 -9.82 6.09
CA GLU A 170 -20.39 -9.71 6.96
C GLU A 170 -20.29 -10.47 8.29
N GLN A 171 -19.11 -10.97 8.64
CA GLN A 171 -18.91 -11.78 9.86
C GLN A 171 -18.83 -10.96 11.15
N ILE A 172 -18.76 -9.62 11.06
CA ILE A 172 -18.61 -8.74 12.21
C ILE A 172 -19.91 -8.68 13.00
N LYS A 173 -19.82 -8.97 14.31
CA LYS A 173 -20.96 -8.99 15.25
C LYS A 173 -20.93 -7.82 16.23
N LEU A 174 -19.74 -7.30 16.52
CA LEU A 174 -19.55 -6.25 17.51
C LEU A 174 -18.55 -5.22 17.02
N ILE A 175 -18.84 -3.95 17.26
CA ILE A 175 -17.91 -2.87 17.05
C ILE A 175 -17.86 -2.00 18.31
N THR A 176 -16.69 -1.96 18.94
CA THR A 176 -16.41 -1.14 20.10
C THR A 176 -15.86 0.22 19.64
N THR A 177 -16.42 1.29 20.17
CA THR A 177 -15.99 2.68 19.87
C THR A 177 -15.86 3.47 21.17
N ASP A 178 -15.19 4.62 21.11
CA ASP A 178 -15.32 5.61 22.16
C ASP A 178 -16.77 6.15 22.26
N GLY A 179 -17.08 6.87 23.30
CA GLY A 179 -18.44 7.38 23.56
C GLY A 179 -18.90 8.51 22.64
N LEU A 180 -18.29 8.75 21.48
CA LEU A 180 -18.70 9.82 20.57
C LEU A 180 -20.14 9.62 20.09
N GLN A 181 -21.02 10.61 20.32
CA GLN A 181 -22.45 10.54 20.03
C GLN A 181 -22.81 10.25 18.56
N GLY A 182 -21.88 10.46 17.63
CA GLY A 182 -22.07 10.20 16.21
C GLY A 182 -22.10 8.71 15.84
N TYR A 183 -21.38 7.85 16.57
CA TYR A 183 -21.19 6.43 16.22
C TYR A 183 -22.49 5.62 16.04
N PRO A 184 -23.53 5.75 16.87
CA PRO A 184 -24.75 4.98 16.63
C PRO A 184 -25.41 5.23 15.26
N ARG A 185 -25.29 6.46 14.73
CA ARG A 185 -25.75 6.80 13.37
C ARG A 185 -24.81 6.30 12.30
N VAL A 186 -23.52 6.39 12.55
CA VAL A 186 -22.46 5.91 11.64
C VAL A 186 -22.57 4.39 11.45
N LEU A 187 -22.69 3.64 12.53
CA LEU A 187 -22.82 2.18 12.51
C LEU A 187 -24.04 1.74 11.72
N ARG A 188 -25.22 2.33 11.98
CA ARG A 188 -26.45 2.04 11.20
C ARG A 188 -26.36 2.34 9.71
N LYS A 189 -25.45 3.22 9.30
CA LYS A 189 -25.23 3.56 7.89
C LYS A 189 -24.15 2.66 7.22
N ALA A 190 -23.26 2.10 8.01
CA ALA A 190 -22.12 1.34 7.52
C ALA A 190 -22.40 -0.18 7.50
N PHE A 191 -23.09 -0.67 8.52
CA PHE A 191 -23.45 -2.07 8.74
C PHE A 191 -24.95 -2.30 8.67
#